data_bbd81f6a519777b9544e7b698bfe96fb
#
_entry.id   bbd81f6a519777b9544e7b698bfe96fb
#
_cell.length_a   1.000
_cell.length_b   1.000
_cell.length_c   1.000
_cell.angle_alpha   90.00
_cell.angle_beta   90.00
_cell.angle_gamma   90.00
#
_symmetry.space_group_name_H-M   'P 1'
#
loop_
_entity.id
_entity.type
_entity.pdbx_description
1 polymer ?
#
loop_
_entity_poly.entity_id
_entity_poly.type
_entity_poly.pdbx_seq_one_letter_code
_entity_poly.pdbx_strand_id
1 'polypeptide(L)'
;AADKTVPDYQLSALLMAIRLNGMDARETADLTLAMAHSGDMLHPDVGGIPVDKHSTGGVGDTTTLVLVPLCAACGAKIAKMSGRGLGHTGGTVDKMESIGMRTSLPEADFLRQVREIGCAVVGQSAELAPADKTLYALRDTTATVDSLPLIASSIMSKKLASGAQGIVLDVKVGSGAIMPDYAGSLALAQTMVDIGTRAGRNVSALLTGMDEPLGSHVGNMLEVKDAVEILRGESGPAADGVARVGCAAVDGGRRGCQSRGGRSDAAPRAGGWQRP
;
A
#
# COMPACT_ATOMS: atom_id res chain seq x y z
N ALA A 1 -5.01 -5.23 22.21
CA ALA A 1 -4.18 -6.05 21.31
C ALA A 1 -2.71 -5.67 21.41
N ALA A 2 -2.37 -4.40 21.23
CA ALA A 2 -0.97 -3.94 21.23
C ALA A 2 -0.28 -4.17 22.59
N ASP A 3 -0.96 -3.87 23.67
CA ASP A 3 -0.47 -3.98 25.05
C ASP A 3 -0.69 -5.35 25.71
N LYS A 4 -1.28 -6.30 24.95
CA LYS A 4 -1.59 -7.67 25.40
C LYS A 4 -2.51 -7.76 26.63
N THR A 5 -3.27 -6.71 26.95
CA THR A 5 -4.25 -6.73 28.04
C THR A 5 -5.46 -7.63 27.72
N VAL A 6 -5.80 -7.75 26.44
CA VAL A 6 -6.86 -8.65 25.96
C VAL A 6 -6.21 -9.96 25.50
N PRO A 7 -6.60 -11.13 26.04
CA PRO A 7 -6.00 -12.40 25.68
C PRO A 7 -6.37 -12.83 24.25
N ASP A 8 -5.50 -13.60 23.63
CA ASP A 8 -5.59 -14.02 22.23
C ASP A 8 -6.89 -14.73 21.86
N TYR A 9 -7.46 -15.51 22.79
CA TYR A 9 -8.75 -16.20 22.54
C TYR A 9 -9.93 -15.23 22.42
N GLN A 10 -9.93 -14.10 23.15
CA GLN A 10 -10.95 -13.07 23.03
C GLN A 10 -10.77 -12.27 21.72
N LEU A 11 -9.53 -11.96 21.37
CA LEU A 11 -9.23 -11.33 20.09
C LEU A 11 -9.63 -12.23 18.91
N SER A 12 -9.34 -13.51 18.98
CA SER A 12 -9.74 -14.50 17.97
C SER A 12 -11.26 -14.60 17.84
N ALA A 13 -12.00 -14.59 18.95
CA ALA A 13 -13.45 -14.58 18.93
C ALA A 13 -14.00 -13.29 18.27
N LEU A 14 -13.43 -12.13 18.57
CA LEU A 14 -13.80 -10.86 17.92
C LEU A 14 -13.51 -10.91 16.42
N LEU A 15 -12.34 -11.38 16.00
CA LEU A 15 -11.97 -11.50 14.60
C LEU A 15 -12.92 -12.44 13.83
N MET A 16 -13.32 -13.55 14.45
CA MET A 16 -14.31 -14.46 13.86
C MET A 16 -15.69 -13.82 13.80
N ALA A 17 -16.13 -13.09 14.82
CA ALA A 17 -17.40 -12.35 14.78
C ALA A 17 -17.41 -11.33 13.64
N ILE A 18 -16.32 -10.59 13.44
CA ILE A 18 -16.16 -9.66 12.31
C ILE A 18 -16.19 -10.41 10.97
N ARG A 19 -15.52 -11.56 10.89
CA ARG A 19 -15.49 -12.38 9.67
C ARG A 19 -16.88 -12.87 9.26
N LEU A 20 -17.72 -13.24 10.24
CA LEU A 20 -19.05 -13.78 10.00
C LEU A 20 -20.12 -12.70 9.75
N ASN A 21 -20.04 -11.58 10.45
CA ASN A 21 -21.06 -10.53 10.42
C ASN A 21 -20.68 -9.30 9.57
N GLY A 22 -19.40 -9.15 9.22
CA GLY A 22 -18.88 -7.96 8.60
C GLY A 22 -18.70 -6.80 9.59
N MET A 23 -18.42 -5.63 9.05
CA MET A 23 -18.38 -4.34 9.74
C MET A 23 -18.91 -3.26 8.79
N ASP A 24 -19.58 -2.25 9.33
CA ASP A 24 -19.97 -1.09 8.53
C ASP A 24 -18.75 -0.17 8.25
N ALA A 25 -18.97 0.85 7.40
CA ALA A 25 -17.90 1.76 6.98
C ALA A 25 -17.32 2.57 8.14
N ARG A 26 -18.15 2.93 9.15
CA ARG A 26 -17.71 3.65 10.35
C ARG A 26 -16.88 2.74 11.25
N GLU A 27 -17.38 1.56 11.55
CA GLU A 27 -16.69 0.56 12.38
C GLU A 27 -15.32 0.19 11.80
N THR A 28 -15.27 -0.01 10.47
CA THR A 28 -14.03 -0.31 9.76
C THR A 28 -13.02 0.84 9.85
N ALA A 29 -13.49 2.08 9.71
CA ALA A 29 -12.63 3.26 9.84
C ALA A 29 -12.15 3.44 11.29
N ASP A 30 -13.03 3.28 12.28
CA ASP A 30 -12.71 3.41 13.70
C ASP A 30 -11.68 2.34 14.13
N LEU A 31 -11.85 1.08 13.70
CA LEU A 31 -10.88 0.01 13.91
C LEU A 31 -9.52 0.37 13.28
N THR A 32 -9.53 0.86 12.04
CA THR A 32 -8.31 1.24 11.32
C THR A 32 -7.55 2.33 12.05
N LEU A 33 -8.25 3.37 12.51
CA LEU A 33 -7.65 4.47 13.27
C LEU A 33 -7.11 3.99 14.61
N ALA A 34 -7.86 3.16 15.34
CA ALA A 34 -7.40 2.57 16.59
C ALA A 34 -6.13 1.72 16.40
N MET A 35 -6.06 0.96 15.30
CA MET A 35 -4.86 0.19 14.96
C MET A 35 -3.69 1.12 14.59
N ALA A 36 -3.91 2.17 13.80
CA ALA A 36 -2.87 3.14 13.44
C ALA A 36 -2.29 3.83 14.68
N HIS A 37 -3.15 4.28 15.61
CA HIS A 37 -2.75 4.95 16.84
C HIS A 37 -2.26 4.00 17.96
N SER A 38 -2.19 2.72 17.71
CA SER A 38 -1.70 1.75 18.71
C SER A 38 -0.19 1.79 18.92
N GLY A 39 0.53 2.51 18.09
CA GLY A 39 1.98 2.72 18.14
C GLY A 39 2.36 4.11 17.63
N ASP A 40 3.55 4.20 17.05
CA ASP A 40 4.08 5.46 16.56
C ASP A 40 3.28 5.98 15.35
N MET A 41 3.06 7.29 15.33
CA MET A 41 2.50 8.03 14.21
C MET A 41 3.57 8.94 13.62
N LEU A 42 4.07 8.59 12.44
CA LEU A 42 5.11 9.39 11.80
C LEU A 42 4.55 10.66 11.16
N HIS A 43 5.33 11.72 11.21
CA HIS A 43 5.04 12.99 10.53
C HIS A 43 6.24 13.38 9.65
N PRO A 44 6.44 12.66 8.52
CA PRO A 44 7.66 12.79 7.74
C PRO A 44 7.79 14.17 7.11
N ASP A 45 8.77 14.95 7.59
CA ASP A 45 9.23 16.15 6.91
C ASP A 45 10.24 15.75 5.82
N VAL A 46 9.76 15.67 4.59
CA VAL A 46 10.55 15.23 3.43
C VAL A 46 10.77 16.35 2.40
N GLY A 47 10.51 17.61 2.79
CA GLY A 47 10.61 18.76 1.89
C GLY A 47 9.52 18.77 0.80
N GLY A 48 8.37 18.20 1.08
CA GLY A 48 7.23 18.09 0.18
C GLY A 48 6.13 17.22 0.76
N ILE A 49 5.20 16.79 -0.10
CA ILE A 49 4.10 15.92 0.31
C ILE A 49 4.57 14.48 0.25
N PRO A 50 4.60 13.75 1.40
CA PRO A 50 4.96 12.35 1.40
C PRO A 50 3.85 11.52 0.75
N VAL A 51 4.23 10.82 -0.32
CA VAL A 51 3.35 9.90 -1.06
C VAL A 51 3.78 8.47 -0.81
N ASP A 52 2.83 7.57 -0.67
CA ASP A 52 3.07 6.13 -0.64
C ASP A 52 2.22 5.41 -1.69
N LYS A 53 2.73 4.32 -2.19
CA LYS A 53 2.01 3.37 -3.06
C LYS A 53 1.90 2.04 -2.35
N HIS A 54 0.71 1.50 -2.30
CA HIS A 54 0.47 0.14 -1.81
C HIS A 54 -0.04 -0.74 -2.93
N SER A 55 0.56 -1.93 -3.08
CA SER A 55 -0.03 -3.01 -3.87
C SER A 55 -0.64 -4.03 -2.94
N THR A 56 -1.79 -4.57 -3.29
CA THR A 56 -2.36 -5.71 -2.56
C THR A 56 -1.55 -6.98 -2.74
N GLY A 57 -0.60 -6.97 -3.69
CA GLY A 57 0.33 -8.06 -3.93
C GLY A 57 -0.19 -9.07 -4.96
N GLY A 58 0.73 -9.90 -5.41
CA GLY A 58 0.50 -10.97 -6.38
C GLY A 58 1.80 -11.64 -6.76
N VAL A 59 1.72 -12.62 -7.66
CA VAL A 59 2.89 -13.33 -8.16
C VAL A 59 3.57 -12.49 -9.25
N GLY A 60 4.83 -12.13 -9.05
CA GLY A 60 5.59 -11.33 -10.02
C GLY A 60 5.18 -9.85 -10.09
N ASP A 61 4.73 -9.26 -8.96
CA ASP A 61 4.44 -7.82 -8.87
C ASP A 61 5.73 -7.01 -8.71
N THR A 62 6.23 -6.48 -9.83
CA THR A 62 7.43 -5.62 -9.92
C THR A 62 7.12 -4.13 -9.80
N THR A 63 5.85 -3.75 -9.72
CA THR A 63 5.37 -2.35 -9.84
C THR A 63 6.12 -1.39 -8.92
N THR A 64 6.35 -1.75 -7.67
CA THR A 64 7.03 -0.87 -6.69
C THR A 64 8.47 -0.56 -7.09
N LEU A 65 9.21 -1.54 -7.60
CA LEU A 65 10.62 -1.40 -7.95
C LEU A 65 10.85 -0.42 -9.10
N VAL A 66 9.90 -0.35 -10.03
CA VAL A 66 9.96 0.58 -11.16
C VAL A 66 9.37 1.93 -10.80
N LEU A 67 8.21 1.93 -10.13
CA LEU A 67 7.45 3.15 -9.88
C LEU A 67 8.15 4.10 -8.92
N VAL A 68 8.78 3.58 -7.86
CA VAL A 68 9.39 4.41 -6.82
C VAL A 68 10.50 5.31 -7.39
N PRO A 69 11.53 4.81 -8.09
CA PRO A 69 12.55 5.66 -8.68
C PRO A 69 12.00 6.54 -9.81
N LEU A 70 11.05 6.06 -10.60
CA LEU A 70 10.44 6.85 -11.68
C LEU A 70 9.67 8.06 -11.13
N CYS A 71 8.84 7.88 -10.12
CA CYS A 71 8.10 8.99 -9.50
C CYS A 71 9.03 9.96 -8.78
N ALA A 72 10.10 9.48 -8.15
CA ALA A 72 11.12 10.34 -7.55
C ALA A 72 11.82 11.21 -8.61
N ALA A 73 12.16 10.64 -9.77
CA ALA A 73 12.71 11.39 -10.90
C ALA A 73 11.73 12.46 -11.43
N CYS A 74 10.42 12.25 -11.28
CA CYS A 74 9.38 13.23 -11.59
C CYS A 74 9.13 14.26 -10.46
N GLY A 75 9.92 14.24 -9.39
CA GLY A 75 9.86 15.17 -8.27
C GLY A 75 8.91 14.78 -7.14
N ALA A 76 8.30 13.60 -7.17
CA ALA A 76 7.50 13.11 -6.04
C ALA A 76 8.41 12.72 -4.84
N LYS A 77 7.89 12.86 -3.62
CA LYS A 77 8.55 12.45 -2.39
C LYS A 77 7.95 11.13 -1.91
N ILE A 78 8.64 10.02 -2.20
CA ILE A 78 8.15 8.67 -1.91
C ILE A 78 8.78 8.16 -0.61
N ALA A 79 8.03 8.24 0.49
CA ALA A 79 8.41 7.71 1.79
C ALA A 79 7.69 6.37 2.02
N LYS A 80 8.25 5.29 1.45
CA LYS A 80 7.55 4.01 1.38
C LYS A 80 7.99 3.04 2.46
N MET A 81 6.99 2.51 3.19
CA MET A 81 7.16 1.33 4.02
C MET A 81 6.49 0.12 3.37
N SER A 82 7.23 -0.98 3.24
CA SER A 82 6.80 -2.18 2.55
C SER A 82 6.92 -3.43 3.43
N GLY A 83 6.16 -4.46 3.09
CA GLY A 83 6.20 -5.75 3.76
C GLY A 83 7.08 -6.78 3.05
N ARG A 84 7.28 -7.91 3.72
CA ARG A 84 7.80 -9.16 3.15
C ARG A 84 6.71 -9.89 2.39
N GLY A 85 7.09 -10.88 1.62
CA GLY A 85 6.16 -11.77 0.93
C GLY A 85 5.28 -12.54 1.92
N LEU A 86 4.04 -12.79 1.49
CA LEU A 86 3.08 -13.57 2.24
C LEU A 86 2.53 -14.70 1.36
N GLY A 87 2.53 -15.92 1.89
CA GLY A 87 2.05 -17.09 1.16
C GLY A 87 2.83 -17.29 -0.14
N HIS A 88 2.12 -17.25 -1.26
CA HIS A 88 2.67 -17.44 -2.61
C HIS A 88 3.18 -16.14 -3.26
N THR A 89 3.06 -15.00 -2.59
CA THR A 89 3.45 -13.68 -3.14
C THR A 89 4.91 -13.34 -2.81
N GLY A 90 5.58 -12.58 -3.69
CA GLY A 90 6.91 -12.03 -3.44
C GLY A 90 6.83 -10.65 -2.77
N GLY A 91 7.58 -10.45 -1.67
CA GLY A 91 7.64 -9.16 -0.96
C GLY A 91 8.64 -8.18 -1.58
N THR A 92 8.31 -6.90 -1.59
CA THR A 92 9.23 -5.85 -2.08
C THR A 92 10.52 -5.82 -1.25
N VAL A 93 10.44 -6.01 0.06
CA VAL A 93 11.60 -6.06 0.95
C VAL A 93 12.52 -7.23 0.56
N ASP A 94 11.94 -8.42 0.35
CA ASP A 94 12.71 -9.62 -0.01
C ASP A 94 13.42 -9.45 -1.36
N LYS A 95 12.77 -8.80 -2.33
CA LYS A 95 13.37 -8.46 -3.63
C LYS A 95 14.55 -7.52 -3.50
N MET A 96 14.41 -6.45 -2.71
CA MET A 96 15.50 -5.49 -2.47
C MET A 96 16.67 -6.13 -1.73
N GLU A 97 16.41 -6.92 -0.71
CA GLU A 97 17.45 -7.63 0.05
C GLU A 97 18.19 -8.66 -0.81
N SER A 98 17.53 -9.27 -1.81
CA SER A 98 18.16 -10.24 -2.71
C SER A 98 19.31 -9.67 -3.55
N ILE A 99 19.37 -8.34 -3.70
CA ILE A 99 20.47 -7.62 -4.37
C ILE A 99 21.35 -6.83 -3.39
N GLY A 100 21.23 -7.11 -2.09
CA GLY A 100 22.06 -6.50 -1.04
C GLY A 100 21.66 -5.09 -0.61
N MET A 101 20.47 -4.61 -0.97
CA MET A 101 19.97 -3.33 -0.48
C MET A 101 19.59 -3.40 1.00
N ARG A 102 19.88 -2.34 1.74
CA ARG A 102 19.48 -2.21 3.14
C ARG A 102 18.00 -1.76 3.20
N THR A 103 17.17 -2.55 3.84
CA THR A 103 15.73 -2.31 4.01
C THR A 103 15.36 -1.91 5.44
N SER A 104 16.35 -1.85 6.34
CA SER A 104 16.20 -1.35 7.70
C SER A 104 17.10 -0.13 7.86
N LEU A 105 16.49 1.03 8.10
CA LEU A 105 17.15 2.31 8.32
C LEU A 105 16.61 2.98 9.58
N PRO A 106 17.44 3.69 10.36
CA PRO A 106 16.94 4.63 11.35
C PRO A 106 16.03 5.67 10.69
N GLU A 107 15.03 6.16 11.40
CA GLU A 107 14.05 7.12 10.86
C GLU A 107 14.72 8.37 10.27
N ALA A 108 15.71 8.93 10.97
CA ALA A 108 16.45 10.11 10.51
C ALA A 108 17.14 9.88 9.16
N ASP A 109 17.74 8.70 8.94
CA ASP A 109 18.38 8.33 7.68
C ASP A 109 17.35 8.10 6.57
N PHE A 110 16.24 7.45 6.88
CA PHE A 110 15.11 7.27 5.96
C PHE A 110 14.58 8.61 5.47
N LEU A 111 14.27 9.54 6.36
CA LEU A 111 13.75 10.86 6.02
C LEU A 111 14.79 11.71 5.25
N ARG A 112 16.07 11.65 5.66
CA ARG A 112 17.15 12.32 4.94
C ARG A 112 17.24 11.81 3.51
N GLN A 113 17.21 10.50 3.29
CA GLN A 113 17.27 9.91 1.96
C GLN A 113 16.09 10.37 1.08
N VAL A 114 14.87 10.41 1.62
CA VAL A 114 13.71 10.92 0.86
C VAL A 114 13.88 12.40 0.50
N ARG A 115 14.44 13.23 1.40
CA ARG A 115 14.71 14.64 1.08
C ARG A 115 15.71 14.80 -0.06
N GLU A 116 16.83 14.07 0.02
CA GLU A 116 17.96 14.22 -0.89
C GLU A 116 17.68 13.64 -2.29
N ILE A 117 17.19 12.42 -2.35
CA ILE A 117 17.02 11.68 -3.62
C ILE A 117 15.57 11.47 -4.04
N GLY A 118 14.61 11.92 -3.24
CA GLY A 118 13.19 11.86 -3.57
C GLY A 118 12.49 10.56 -3.14
N CYS A 119 13.23 9.50 -2.80
CA CYS A 119 12.58 8.24 -2.38
C CYS A 119 13.41 7.42 -1.40
N ALA A 120 12.72 6.65 -0.59
CA ALA A 120 13.28 5.52 0.15
C ALA A 120 12.21 4.44 0.33
N VAL A 121 12.65 3.18 0.34
CA VAL A 121 11.81 2.02 0.64
C VAL A 121 12.45 1.25 1.77
N VAL A 122 11.70 1.08 2.86
CA VAL A 122 12.16 0.34 4.05
C VAL A 122 11.15 -0.72 4.45
N GLY A 123 11.57 -1.68 5.23
CA GLY A 123 10.69 -2.61 5.93
C GLY A 123 9.83 -1.89 6.96
N GLN A 124 8.70 -2.46 7.30
CA GLN A 124 7.84 -1.92 8.37
C GLN A 124 8.54 -2.10 9.72
N SER A 125 8.56 -1.06 10.54
CA SER A 125 9.02 -1.17 11.91
C SER A 125 7.98 -1.86 12.79
N ALA A 126 8.43 -2.49 13.87
CA ALA A 126 7.54 -3.13 14.84
C ALA A 126 6.67 -2.13 15.62
N GLU A 127 7.09 -0.87 15.63
CA GLU A 127 6.44 0.23 16.38
C GLU A 127 5.26 0.86 15.64
N LEU A 128 5.16 0.63 14.32
CA LEU A 128 4.05 1.13 13.51
C LEU A 128 2.87 0.16 13.55
N ALA A 129 1.73 0.63 14.06
CA ALA A 129 0.50 -0.13 14.18
C ALA A 129 0.72 -1.53 14.82
N PRO A 130 1.32 -1.65 16.02
CA PRO A 130 1.63 -2.94 16.65
C PRO A 130 0.38 -3.79 16.91
N ALA A 131 -0.80 -3.18 17.06
CA ALA A 131 -2.05 -3.92 17.13
C ALA A 131 -2.32 -4.73 15.86
N ASP A 132 -1.99 -4.20 14.67
CA ASP A 132 -2.14 -4.95 13.43
C ASP A 132 -1.27 -6.20 13.40
N LYS A 133 -0.04 -6.11 13.87
CA LYS A 133 0.87 -7.27 13.94
C LYS A 133 0.26 -8.40 14.77
N THR A 134 -0.31 -8.08 15.94
CA THR A 134 -0.95 -9.06 16.81
C THR A 134 -2.21 -9.66 16.16
N LEU A 135 -3.10 -8.79 15.66
CA LEU A 135 -4.34 -9.23 15.03
C LEU A 135 -4.08 -10.04 13.77
N TYR A 136 -3.09 -9.65 12.96
CA TYR A 136 -2.72 -10.36 11.74
C TYR A 136 -2.20 -11.77 12.03
N ALA A 137 -1.33 -11.92 13.05
CA ALA A 137 -0.83 -13.23 13.46
C ALA A 137 -1.96 -14.17 13.92
N LEU A 138 -2.98 -13.64 14.61
CA LEU A 138 -4.16 -14.42 14.98
C LEU A 138 -5.01 -14.76 13.75
N ARG A 139 -5.18 -13.85 12.81
CA ARG A 139 -5.94 -14.09 11.58
C ARG A 139 -5.35 -15.22 10.75
N ASP A 140 -4.03 -15.29 10.66
CA ASP A 140 -3.32 -16.32 9.92
C ASP A 140 -3.62 -17.73 10.45
N THR A 141 -3.86 -17.86 11.76
CA THR A 141 -4.11 -19.14 12.42
C THR A 141 -5.58 -19.46 12.68
N THR A 142 -6.49 -18.51 12.49
CA THR A 142 -7.91 -18.64 12.83
C THR A 142 -8.87 -18.57 11.63
N ALA A 143 -8.36 -18.70 10.41
CA ALA A 143 -9.14 -18.64 9.16
C ALA A 143 -9.98 -17.35 9.02
N THR A 144 -9.42 -16.21 9.44
CA THR A 144 -10.07 -14.88 9.33
C THR A 144 -9.30 -13.90 8.43
N VAL A 145 -8.37 -14.41 7.61
CA VAL A 145 -7.55 -13.59 6.71
C VAL A 145 -8.38 -12.94 5.62
N ASP A 146 -9.35 -13.63 5.05
CA ASP A 146 -10.15 -13.24 3.88
C ASP A 146 -11.33 -12.29 4.20
N SER A 147 -11.37 -11.72 5.40
CA SER A 147 -12.36 -10.71 5.79
C SER A 147 -12.02 -9.34 5.20
N LEU A 148 -12.86 -8.82 4.29
CA LEU A 148 -12.63 -7.56 3.58
C LEU A 148 -12.35 -6.37 4.54
N PRO A 149 -13.17 -6.09 5.58
CA PRO A 149 -12.88 -4.98 6.48
C PRO A 149 -11.57 -5.16 7.25
N LEU A 150 -11.19 -6.39 7.61
CA LEU A 150 -9.92 -6.65 8.28
C LEU A 150 -8.72 -6.52 7.35
N ILE A 151 -8.86 -6.86 6.06
CA ILE A 151 -7.83 -6.62 5.04
C ILE A 151 -7.62 -5.11 4.86
N ALA A 152 -8.70 -4.37 4.66
CA ALA A 152 -8.66 -2.92 4.48
C ALA A 152 -8.04 -2.22 5.69
N SER A 153 -8.46 -2.57 6.91
CA SER A 153 -7.94 -1.99 8.15
C SER A 153 -6.45 -2.29 8.35
N SER A 154 -6.01 -3.51 8.08
CA SER A 154 -4.60 -3.90 8.17
C SER A 154 -3.71 -3.09 7.21
N ILE A 155 -4.15 -2.90 5.97
CA ILE A 155 -3.40 -2.11 4.98
C ILE A 155 -3.36 -0.65 5.39
N MET A 156 -4.54 -0.05 5.64
CA MET A 156 -4.66 1.38 5.83
C MET A 156 -4.10 1.86 7.16
N SER A 157 -4.18 1.09 8.25
CA SER A 157 -3.58 1.46 9.53
C SER A 157 -2.09 1.76 9.42
N LYS A 158 -1.35 0.93 8.69
CA LYS A 158 0.09 1.14 8.45
C LYS A 158 0.38 2.34 7.57
N LYS A 159 -0.48 2.61 6.57
CA LYS A 159 -0.33 3.79 5.68
C LYS A 159 -0.64 5.09 6.41
N LEU A 160 -1.59 5.07 7.32
CA LEU A 160 -1.88 6.21 8.18
C LEU A 160 -0.78 6.44 9.20
N ALA A 161 -0.29 5.37 9.86
CA ALA A 161 0.79 5.45 10.84
C ALA A 161 2.11 5.93 10.22
N SER A 162 2.42 5.55 8.97
CA SER A 162 3.62 6.04 8.26
C SER A 162 3.57 7.52 7.87
N GLY A 163 2.44 8.20 8.10
CA GLY A 163 2.30 9.63 7.84
C GLY A 163 2.12 10.01 6.38
N ALA A 164 1.87 9.07 5.49
CA ALA A 164 1.60 9.34 4.07
C ALA A 164 0.40 10.30 3.91
N GLN A 165 0.57 11.36 3.13
CA GLN A 165 -0.48 12.34 2.83
C GLN A 165 -1.20 12.01 1.52
N GLY A 166 -0.46 11.50 0.54
CA GLY A 166 -0.98 10.93 -0.69
C GLY A 166 -0.80 9.41 -0.68
N ILE A 167 -1.85 8.66 -0.98
CA ILE A 167 -1.80 7.20 -1.02
C ILE A 167 -2.37 6.72 -2.34
N VAL A 168 -1.61 5.93 -3.07
CA VAL A 168 -2.06 5.25 -4.28
C VAL A 168 -2.15 3.76 -4.01
N LEU A 169 -3.36 3.23 -4.17
CA LEU A 169 -3.66 1.82 -3.97
C LEU A 169 -3.71 1.13 -5.34
N ASP A 170 -2.84 0.17 -5.52
CA ASP A 170 -2.78 -0.73 -6.67
C ASP A 170 -3.44 -2.05 -6.26
N VAL A 171 -4.75 -2.14 -6.50
CA VAL A 171 -5.57 -3.28 -6.09
C VAL A 171 -5.57 -4.32 -7.20
N LYS A 172 -4.90 -5.43 -6.93
CA LYS A 172 -4.75 -6.53 -7.89
C LYS A 172 -6.03 -7.36 -7.99
N VAL A 173 -6.37 -7.72 -9.22
CA VAL A 173 -7.54 -8.54 -9.59
C VAL A 173 -7.07 -9.72 -10.44
N GLY A 174 -7.47 -10.91 -10.13
CA GLY A 174 -7.14 -12.10 -10.93
C GLY A 174 -6.64 -13.27 -10.09
N SER A 175 -6.33 -14.37 -10.75
CA SER A 175 -5.95 -15.64 -10.11
C SER A 175 -4.66 -15.57 -9.29
N GLY A 176 -3.76 -14.65 -9.61
CA GLY A 176 -2.53 -14.40 -8.86
C GLY A 176 -2.67 -13.36 -7.74
N ALA A 177 -3.87 -12.78 -7.53
CA ALA A 177 -4.15 -11.77 -6.52
C ALA A 177 -4.76 -12.37 -5.24
N ILE A 178 -4.78 -11.57 -4.17
CA ILE A 178 -5.48 -11.94 -2.93
C ILE A 178 -7.00 -11.97 -3.15
N MET A 179 -7.53 -11.03 -3.96
CA MET A 179 -8.94 -10.97 -4.34
C MET A 179 -9.05 -11.38 -5.81
N PRO A 180 -9.55 -12.58 -6.12
CA PRO A 180 -9.55 -13.08 -7.49
C PRO A 180 -10.62 -12.44 -8.37
N ASP A 181 -11.72 -11.97 -7.81
CA ASP A 181 -12.83 -11.40 -8.55
C ASP A 181 -12.87 -9.87 -8.53
N TYR A 182 -13.44 -9.30 -9.59
CA TYR A 182 -13.51 -7.85 -9.77
C TYR A 182 -14.39 -7.16 -8.69
N ALA A 183 -15.50 -7.79 -8.30
CA ALA A 183 -16.45 -7.17 -7.36
C ALA A 183 -15.84 -7.04 -5.96
N GLY A 184 -15.16 -8.09 -5.47
CA GLY A 184 -14.44 -8.08 -4.20
C GLY A 184 -13.27 -7.09 -4.21
N SER A 185 -12.51 -7.04 -5.30
CA SER A 185 -11.41 -6.09 -5.47
C SER A 185 -11.90 -4.64 -5.50
N LEU A 186 -13.02 -4.37 -6.17
CA LEU A 186 -13.65 -3.05 -6.21
C LEU A 186 -14.15 -2.64 -4.82
N ALA A 187 -14.82 -3.54 -4.10
CA ALA A 187 -15.30 -3.28 -2.75
C ALA A 187 -14.14 -2.99 -1.78
N LEU A 188 -13.03 -3.75 -1.89
CA LEU A 188 -11.82 -3.51 -1.11
C LEU A 188 -11.21 -2.14 -1.43
N ALA A 189 -11.11 -1.78 -2.71
CA ALA A 189 -10.60 -0.50 -3.16
C ALA A 189 -11.44 0.67 -2.60
N GLN A 190 -12.76 0.59 -2.72
CA GLN A 190 -13.69 1.60 -2.19
C GLN A 190 -13.57 1.74 -0.68
N THR A 191 -13.54 0.63 0.06
CA THR A 191 -13.38 0.64 1.52
C THR A 191 -12.08 1.32 1.94
N MET A 192 -10.96 1.02 1.29
CA MET A 192 -9.67 1.65 1.60
C MET A 192 -9.64 3.14 1.25
N VAL A 193 -10.26 3.54 0.14
CA VAL A 193 -10.38 4.97 -0.24
C VAL A 193 -11.24 5.72 0.79
N ASP A 194 -12.35 5.14 1.22
CA ASP A 194 -13.22 5.74 2.24
C ASP A 194 -12.51 5.92 3.58
N ILE A 195 -11.79 4.89 4.05
CA ILE A 195 -10.97 4.97 5.27
C ILE A 195 -9.98 6.14 5.17
N GLY A 196 -9.21 6.19 4.08
CA GLY A 196 -8.18 7.21 3.92
C GLY A 196 -8.76 8.62 3.80
N THR A 197 -9.87 8.77 3.08
CA THR A 197 -10.59 10.05 2.94
C THR A 197 -11.12 10.54 4.30
N ARG A 198 -11.73 9.66 5.09
CA ARG A 198 -12.18 9.97 6.46
C ARG A 198 -11.02 10.37 7.37
N ALA A 199 -9.84 9.78 7.18
CA ALA A 199 -8.61 10.15 7.88
C ALA A 199 -7.93 11.43 7.33
N GLY A 200 -8.56 12.14 6.39
CA GLY A 200 -8.05 13.40 5.82
C GLY A 200 -6.86 13.19 4.86
N ARG A 201 -6.73 12.01 4.25
CA ARG A 201 -5.69 11.69 3.27
C ARG A 201 -6.22 11.78 1.85
N ASN A 202 -5.33 12.09 0.90
CA ASN A 202 -5.64 12.03 -0.51
C ASN A 202 -5.37 10.59 -1.00
N VAL A 203 -6.44 9.83 -1.20
CA VAL A 203 -6.34 8.42 -1.58
C VAL A 203 -6.97 8.19 -2.94
N SER A 204 -6.28 7.44 -3.78
CA SER A 204 -6.79 6.95 -5.05
C SER A 204 -6.48 5.46 -5.19
N ALA A 205 -7.36 4.74 -5.87
CA ALA A 205 -7.19 3.32 -6.14
C ALA A 205 -7.28 3.04 -7.65
N LEU A 206 -6.46 2.11 -8.11
CA LEU A 206 -6.53 1.52 -9.44
C LEU A 206 -6.70 0.01 -9.29
N LEU A 207 -7.62 -0.56 -10.07
CA LEU A 207 -7.73 -2.00 -10.21
C LEU A 207 -6.86 -2.43 -11.38
N THR A 208 -5.94 -3.36 -11.14
CA THR A 208 -5.00 -3.85 -12.15
C THR A 208 -5.00 -5.37 -12.22
N GLY A 209 -4.88 -5.93 -13.43
CA GLY A 209 -4.89 -7.37 -13.65
C GLY A 209 -3.68 -8.08 -13.02
N MET A 210 -3.91 -9.27 -12.48
CA MET A 210 -2.91 -10.15 -11.88
C MET A 210 -3.20 -11.62 -12.22
N ASP A 211 -3.76 -11.90 -13.38
CA ASP A 211 -3.91 -13.28 -13.89
C ASP A 211 -2.57 -13.85 -14.37
N GLU A 212 -1.66 -12.96 -14.75
CA GLU A 212 -0.31 -13.28 -15.19
C GLU A 212 0.71 -12.45 -14.42
N PRO A 213 1.95 -12.92 -14.22
CA PRO A 213 3.04 -12.10 -13.71
C PRO A 213 3.26 -10.86 -14.58
N LEU A 214 3.57 -9.72 -13.95
CA LEU A 214 3.76 -8.46 -14.67
C LEU A 214 5.04 -8.42 -15.51
N GLY A 215 6.05 -9.21 -15.12
CA GLY A 215 7.33 -9.31 -15.82
C GLY A 215 7.52 -10.66 -16.51
N SER A 216 8.66 -10.79 -17.15
CA SER A 216 9.07 -12.03 -17.84
C SER A 216 9.63 -13.08 -16.88
N HIS A 217 9.94 -12.67 -15.66
CA HIS A 217 10.57 -13.50 -14.65
C HIS A 217 9.82 -13.45 -13.32
N VAL A 218 9.83 -14.55 -12.60
CA VAL A 218 9.26 -14.67 -11.24
C VAL A 218 10.35 -15.14 -10.28
N GLY A 219 10.52 -14.40 -9.20
CA GLY A 219 11.52 -14.65 -8.16
C GLY A 219 12.25 -13.37 -7.78
N ASN A 220 12.65 -13.25 -6.51
CA ASN A 220 13.07 -11.97 -5.91
C ASN A 220 14.11 -11.21 -6.76
N MET A 221 15.26 -11.81 -7.04
CA MET A 221 16.34 -11.19 -7.81
C MET A 221 15.97 -11.03 -9.29
N LEU A 222 15.21 -11.97 -9.85
CA LEU A 222 14.82 -11.96 -11.25
C LEU A 222 13.83 -10.82 -11.54
N GLU A 223 12.92 -10.57 -10.63
CA GLU A 223 11.98 -9.44 -10.73
C GLU A 223 12.68 -8.08 -10.61
N VAL A 224 13.78 -8.00 -9.85
CA VAL A 224 14.63 -6.79 -9.85
C VAL A 224 15.28 -6.60 -11.21
N LYS A 225 15.72 -7.67 -11.87
CA LYS A 225 16.26 -7.60 -13.23
C LYS A 225 15.22 -7.04 -14.20
N ASP A 226 13.99 -7.57 -14.21
CA ASP A 226 12.89 -7.03 -15.02
C ASP A 226 12.65 -5.53 -14.75
N ALA A 227 12.65 -5.13 -13.48
CA ALA A 227 12.48 -3.73 -13.11
C ALA A 227 13.58 -2.82 -13.69
N VAL A 228 14.83 -3.28 -13.69
CA VAL A 228 15.96 -2.53 -14.28
C VAL A 228 15.83 -2.44 -15.81
N GLU A 229 15.40 -3.50 -16.47
CA GLU A 229 15.17 -3.52 -17.92
C GLU A 229 14.09 -2.51 -18.31
N ILE A 230 12.96 -2.48 -17.58
CA ILE A 230 11.89 -1.49 -17.79
C ILE A 230 12.40 -0.06 -17.58
N LEU A 231 13.18 0.19 -16.52
CA LEU A 231 13.75 1.52 -16.24
C LEU A 231 14.77 1.97 -17.30
N ARG A 232 15.37 1.02 -18.05
CA ARG A 232 16.23 1.30 -19.21
C ARG A 232 15.45 1.60 -20.50
N GLY A 233 14.12 1.49 -20.46
CA GLY A 233 13.25 1.77 -21.59
C GLY A 233 12.86 0.55 -22.41
N GLU A 234 13.09 -0.65 -21.90
CA GLU A 234 12.59 -1.86 -22.54
C GLU A 234 11.06 -1.95 -22.35
N SER A 235 10.35 -2.20 -23.44
CA SER A 235 8.89 -2.33 -23.43
C SER A 235 8.46 -3.72 -22.98
N GLY A 236 7.37 -3.78 -22.20
CA GLY A 236 6.78 -5.05 -21.75
C GLY A 236 5.47 -4.82 -20.99
N PRO A 237 4.71 -5.87 -20.69
CA PRO A 237 3.41 -5.76 -20.01
C PRO A 237 3.47 -4.99 -18.69
N ALA A 238 4.57 -5.11 -17.95
CA ALA A 238 4.78 -4.40 -16.72
C ALA A 238 4.92 -2.88 -16.91
N ALA A 239 5.47 -2.41 -18.04
CA ALA A 239 5.71 -0.99 -18.30
C ALA A 239 4.39 -0.20 -18.37
N ASP A 240 3.35 -0.73 -19.02
CA ASP A 240 2.04 -0.08 -19.15
C ASP A 240 1.31 0.02 -17.80
N GLY A 241 1.33 -1.05 -17.01
CA GLY A 241 0.76 -1.07 -15.66
C GLY A 241 1.43 -0.07 -14.72
N VAL A 242 2.77 -0.04 -14.76
CA VAL A 242 3.57 0.90 -13.96
C VAL A 242 3.30 2.35 -14.36
N ALA A 243 3.21 2.66 -15.66
CA ALA A 243 2.93 4.01 -16.12
C ALA A 243 1.61 4.55 -15.59
N ARG A 244 0.55 3.76 -15.59
CA ARG A 244 -0.77 4.16 -15.07
C ARG A 244 -0.75 4.43 -13.56
N VAL A 245 -0.16 3.54 -12.78
CA VAL A 245 -0.03 3.70 -11.32
C VAL A 245 0.89 4.88 -10.99
N GLY A 246 1.95 5.08 -11.78
CA GLY A 246 2.89 6.20 -11.63
C GLY A 246 2.25 7.56 -11.85
N CYS A 247 1.44 7.71 -12.90
CA CYS A 247 0.68 8.94 -13.14
C CYS A 247 -0.22 9.29 -11.95
N ALA A 248 -0.94 8.32 -11.39
CA ALA A 248 -1.78 8.54 -10.21
C ALA A 248 -0.97 8.97 -8.98
N ALA A 249 0.24 8.42 -8.78
CA ALA A 249 1.12 8.80 -7.67
C ALA A 249 1.64 10.25 -7.80
N VAL A 250 2.03 10.65 -9.01
CA VAL A 250 2.48 12.03 -9.29
C VAL A 250 1.34 13.03 -9.13
N ASP A 251 0.15 12.71 -9.62
CA ASP A 251 -1.05 13.54 -9.46
C ASP A 251 -1.47 13.67 -8.00
N GLY A 252 -1.41 12.60 -7.21
CA GLY A 252 -1.67 12.62 -5.77
C GLY A 252 -0.75 13.58 -5.02
N GLY A 253 0.54 13.58 -5.36
CA GLY A 253 1.52 14.53 -4.83
C GLY A 253 1.25 15.98 -5.23
N ARG A 254 0.81 16.24 -6.48
CA ARG A 254 0.50 17.59 -6.96
C ARG A 254 -0.79 18.15 -6.37
N ARG A 255 -1.86 17.36 -6.25
CA ARG A 255 -3.14 17.80 -5.68
C ARG A 255 -3.01 18.19 -4.21
N GLY A 256 -2.21 17.48 -3.43
CA GLY A 256 -1.92 17.86 -2.06
C GLY A 256 -1.16 19.19 -1.93
N CYS A 257 -0.40 19.61 -2.95
CA CYS A 257 0.25 20.92 -3.01
C CYS A 257 -0.78 22.06 -3.28
N GLN A 258 -1.78 21.78 -4.10
CA GLN A 258 -2.84 22.78 -4.42
C GLN A 258 -3.83 22.99 -3.29
N SER A 259 -4.11 21.97 -2.45
CA SER A 259 -5.05 22.09 -1.32
C SER A 259 -4.52 22.95 -0.16
N ARG A 260 -3.21 23.19 -0.08
CA ARG A 260 -2.61 24.12 0.91
C ARG A 260 -2.58 25.58 0.47
N GLY A 261 -2.92 25.86 -0.77
CA GLY A 261 -2.83 27.21 -1.38
C GLY A 261 -4.08 27.68 -2.09
N GLY A 262 -5.28 27.56 -1.53
CA GLY A 262 -6.48 28.21 -2.09
C GLY A 262 -7.54 27.23 -2.61
N ARG A 263 -8.76 27.41 -2.13
CA ARG A 263 -9.97 26.81 -2.67
C ARG A 263 -10.12 27.16 -4.14
N SER A 264 -10.19 26.21 -5.02
CA SER A 264 -10.84 26.35 -6.31
C SER A 264 -11.78 25.15 -6.52
N ASP A 265 -13.08 25.46 -6.55
CA ASP A 265 -14.16 24.56 -6.87
C ASP A 265 -14.05 24.10 -8.32
N ALA A 266 -13.65 22.88 -8.56
CA ALA A 266 -13.90 22.16 -9.79
C ALA A 266 -13.93 20.66 -9.52
N ALA A 267 -15.13 20.11 -9.46
CA ALA A 267 -15.34 18.67 -9.41
C ALA A 267 -14.85 18.00 -10.71
N PRO A 268 -14.11 16.90 -10.68
CA PRO A 268 -13.76 16.17 -11.88
C PRO A 268 -15.00 15.42 -12.40
N ARG A 269 -15.33 15.64 -13.66
CA ARG A 269 -16.36 14.88 -14.39
C ARG A 269 -15.89 13.43 -14.50
N ALA A 270 -16.78 12.52 -14.13
CA ALA A 270 -16.62 11.09 -14.38
C ALA A 270 -16.56 10.84 -15.89
N GLY A 271 -15.37 10.52 -16.40
CA GLY A 271 -15.17 10.04 -17.76
C GLY A 271 -15.58 8.58 -17.85
N GLY A 272 -16.57 8.31 -18.68
CA GLY A 272 -17.10 6.96 -18.88
C GLY A 272 -16.06 6.01 -19.48
N TRP A 273 -16.02 4.80 -18.93
CA TRP A 273 -15.26 3.70 -19.44
C TRP A 273 -16.02 3.03 -20.57
N GLN A 274 -15.45 3.01 -21.77
CA GLN A 274 -15.88 2.09 -22.83
C GLN A 274 -15.02 0.83 -22.74
N ARG A 275 -15.70 -0.30 -22.77
CA ARG A 275 -15.06 -1.63 -22.83
C ARG A 275 -14.47 -1.86 -24.23
N PRO A 276 -13.37 -2.64 -24.35
CA PRO A 276 -13.07 -3.32 -25.58
C PRO A 276 -14.00 -4.53 -25.78
#